data_43415dba86c917824aaf65bbae758f92
#
_entry.id   43415dba86c917824aaf65bbae758f92
#
_cell.length_a   1.000
_cell.length_b   1.000
_cell.length_c   1.000
_cell.angle_alpha   90.00
_cell.angle_beta   90.00
_cell.angle_gamma   90.00
#
_symmetry.space_group_name_H-M   'P 1'
#
loop_
_entity.id
_entity.type
_entity.pdbx_description
1 polymer ?
#
loop_
_entity_poly.entity_id
_entity_poly.type
_entity_poly.pdbx_seq_one_letter_code
_entity_poly.pdbx_strand_id
1 'polypeptide(L)'
;MAEDQTSSINRFFSSSRNLAASTLISRVLGLFRETLTAAVIGGGALMSGWTLALTWANTFRRILGEGELGKALVPILSLSLETEGKERARERFSTILLWLTLLLCALAVVLGVPSWLIARSLEPGRWKTAFELFPILAPYMVFICVVGAATACANVLREFFLPSLTAILQNVVLILALVLVCRHYRGMFQLKMFGLAVLVAGVLEMALIFLILWRRGMMVRISGAIMRDRETLLSIWKLILPGLFGASALQLSLQCDRLIAGFIGDFAAASLYFSERLVYLPVGIFAVSFATVANTELSRFAAAGNYDDLTALLMKTIRILLFVSVPFTAFMICFPEEIIRVFYNYGRFDDTAVRETAYAFLMYSAGIPLFAVFKISSVAFTSRRDMVTPLKVSLVCIALNIVLNFALMVPLKQGGIALATIASSLLNNTLLLTIYNRQLPDHKIDFRVLGRYLLRLIPACGLPLIPAVLIARAIPRNLEFTLPHWNVEITTLNVAAPLVAAGFVYGVGLLALCWVFRIEEAMLVWGRILHRRKRSV
;
A
#
# COMPACT_ATOMS: atom_id res chain seq x y z
N MET A 1 -15.58 32.56 22.08
CA MET A 1 -16.01 31.75 20.91
C MET A 1 -15.07 31.87 19.70
N ALA A 2 -14.67 33.06 19.24
CA ALA A 2 -13.74 33.19 18.09
C ALA A 2 -12.30 32.72 18.36
N GLU A 3 -11.76 32.98 19.54
CA GLU A 3 -10.42 32.52 19.94
C GLU A 3 -10.37 30.98 20.11
N ASP A 4 -11.46 30.37 20.55
CA ASP A 4 -11.54 28.91 20.72
C ASP A 4 -11.67 28.18 19.38
N GLN A 5 -12.35 28.77 18.41
CA GLN A 5 -12.40 28.28 17.02
C GLN A 5 -11.04 28.42 16.33
N THR A 6 -10.33 29.52 16.51
CA THR A 6 -9.00 29.74 15.90
C THR A 6 -7.96 28.78 16.51
N SER A 7 -8.03 28.52 17.81
CA SER A 7 -7.17 27.54 18.48
C SER A 7 -7.45 26.10 18.03
N SER A 8 -8.69 25.73 17.80
CA SER A 8 -9.10 24.41 17.30
C SER A 8 -8.66 24.19 15.85
N ILE A 9 -8.78 25.21 14.99
CA ILE A 9 -8.33 25.21 13.60
C ILE A 9 -6.80 25.06 13.53
N ASN A 10 -6.05 25.82 14.32
CA ASN A 10 -4.59 25.74 14.36
C ASN A 10 -4.09 24.36 14.86
N ARG A 11 -4.76 23.77 15.86
CA ARG A 11 -4.47 22.40 16.30
C ARG A 11 -4.77 21.37 15.22
N PHE A 12 -5.84 21.53 14.46
CA PHE A 12 -6.17 20.65 13.35
C PHE A 12 -5.11 20.72 12.25
N PHE A 13 -4.67 21.90 11.83
CA PHE A 13 -3.61 22.06 10.83
C PHE A 13 -2.26 21.52 11.31
N SER A 14 -1.90 21.73 12.56
CA SER A 14 -0.66 21.18 13.13
C SER A 14 -0.69 19.66 13.21
N SER A 15 -1.81 19.07 13.62
CA SER A 15 -1.99 17.61 13.66
C SER A 15 -1.96 16.99 12.27
N SER A 16 -2.58 17.62 11.29
CA SER A 16 -2.58 17.16 9.89
C SER A 16 -1.18 17.19 9.27
N ARG A 17 -0.41 18.25 9.54
CA ARG A 17 1.00 18.37 9.10
C ARG A 17 1.88 17.28 9.73
N ASN A 18 1.73 17.06 11.03
CA ASN A 18 2.50 16.05 11.75
C ASN A 18 2.14 14.62 11.29
N LEU A 19 0.86 14.37 10.99
CA LEU A 19 0.41 13.09 10.42
C LEU A 19 1.00 12.87 9.01
N ALA A 20 1.02 13.89 8.16
CA ALA A 20 1.63 13.80 6.84
C ALA A 20 3.15 13.55 6.92
N ALA A 21 3.84 14.24 7.83
CA ALA A 21 5.27 14.04 8.06
C ALA A 21 5.57 12.62 8.58
N SER A 22 4.82 12.11 9.57
CA SER A 22 5.01 10.74 10.08
C SER A 22 4.75 9.69 9.00
N THR A 23 3.75 9.90 8.13
CA THR A 23 3.48 9.02 7.00
C THR A 23 4.63 9.00 6.01
N LEU A 24 5.20 10.14 5.66
CA LEU A 24 6.35 10.24 4.76
C LEU A 24 7.59 9.55 5.35
N ILE A 25 7.91 9.83 6.61
CA ILE A 25 9.02 9.19 7.33
C ILE A 25 8.84 7.67 7.35
N SER A 26 7.64 7.18 7.68
CA SER A 26 7.35 5.73 7.70
C SER A 26 7.54 5.09 6.33
N ARG A 27 7.18 5.78 5.22
CA ARG A 27 7.39 5.28 3.86
C ARG A 27 8.87 5.18 3.48
N VAL A 28 9.66 6.21 3.83
CA VAL A 28 11.10 6.20 3.57
C VAL A 28 11.79 5.09 4.38
N LEU A 29 11.48 4.99 5.68
CA LEU A 29 11.98 3.92 6.54
C LEU A 29 11.53 2.54 6.05
N GLY A 30 10.30 2.44 5.56
CA GLY A 30 9.78 1.21 4.96
C GLY A 30 10.56 0.78 3.73
N LEU A 31 10.87 1.70 2.82
CA LEU A 31 11.69 1.41 1.64
C LEU A 31 13.11 0.98 2.05
N PHE A 32 13.74 1.71 2.97
CA PHE A 32 15.05 1.36 3.50
C PHE A 32 15.07 -0.03 4.17
N ARG A 33 14.05 -0.37 4.95
CA ARG A 33 13.88 -1.72 5.51
C ARG A 33 13.79 -2.78 4.41
N GLU A 34 13.04 -2.55 3.33
CA GLU A 34 12.93 -3.50 2.22
C GLU A 34 14.28 -3.69 1.51
N THR A 35 15.06 -2.61 1.31
CA THR A 35 16.42 -2.69 0.77
C THR A 35 17.32 -3.54 1.67
N LEU A 36 17.27 -3.33 3.00
CA LEU A 36 18.02 -4.15 3.95
C LEU A 36 17.53 -5.60 3.97
N THR A 37 16.22 -5.83 3.84
CA THR A 37 15.65 -7.18 3.76
C THR A 37 16.18 -7.92 2.54
N ALA A 38 16.21 -7.26 1.38
CA ALA A 38 16.81 -7.80 0.16
C ALA A 38 18.29 -8.12 0.36
N ALA A 39 19.06 -7.18 0.93
CA ALA A 39 20.50 -7.35 1.15
C ALA A 39 20.84 -8.50 2.13
N VAL A 40 20.07 -8.68 3.18
CA VAL A 40 20.34 -9.63 4.27
C VAL A 40 19.76 -11.02 3.98
N ILE A 41 18.57 -11.11 3.40
CA ILE A 41 17.86 -12.37 3.16
C ILE A 41 18.04 -12.85 1.71
N GLY A 42 18.05 -11.91 0.74
CA GLY A 42 18.11 -12.20 -0.70
C GLY A 42 16.72 -12.26 -1.34
N GLY A 43 16.65 -12.75 -2.59
CA GLY A 43 15.42 -12.81 -3.41
C GLY A 43 14.93 -14.23 -3.74
N GLY A 44 15.57 -15.28 -3.21
CA GLY A 44 15.30 -16.68 -3.59
C GLY A 44 14.21 -17.38 -2.77
N ALA A 45 14.30 -18.71 -2.69
CA ALA A 45 13.32 -19.59 -2.04
C ALA A 45 13.00 -19.23 -0.59
N LEU A 46 13.99 -18.80 0.19
CA LEU A 46 13.80 -18.37 1.58
C LEU A 46 12.93 -17.12 1.66
N MET A 47 13.20 -16.12 0.83
CA MET A 47 12.41 -14.89 0.79
C MET A 47 11.01 -15.13 0.23
N SER A 48 10.86 -16.03 -0.75
CA SER A 48 9.54 -16.45 -1.23
C SER A 48 8.75 -17.14 -0.14
N GLY A 49 9.36 -18.05 0.63
CA GLY A 49 8.71 -18.67 1.78
C GLY A 49 8.31 -17.67 2.87
N TRP A 50 9.19 -16.71 3.17
CA TRP A 50 8.88 -15.57 4.06
C TRP A 50 7.68 -14.78 3.55
N THR A 51 7.68 -14.42 2.27
CA THR A 51 6.60 -13.65 1.64
C THR A 51 5.26 -14.39 1.73
N LEU A 52 5.24 -15.69 1.50
CA LEU A 52 4.05 -16.52 1.62
C LEU A 52 3.53 -16.57 3.07
N ALA A 53 4.40 -16.85 4.05
CA ALA A 53 4.02 -16.87 5.46
C ALA A 53 3.48 -15.52 5.94
N LEU A 54 4.17 -14.43 5.57
CA LEU A 54 3.75 -13.06 5.89
C LEU A 54 2.43 -12.70 5.20
N THR A 55 2.19 -13.20 3.98
CA THR A 55 0.94 -13.00 3.25
C THR A 55 -0.25 -13.56 4.03
N TRP A 56 -0.14 -14.77 4.58
CA TRP A 56 -1.20 -15.36 5.39
C TRP A 56 -1.49 -14.52 6.65
N ALA A 57 -0.47 -14.14 7.40
CA ALA A 57 -0.63 -13.32 8.60
C ALA A 57 -1.23 -11.94 8.27
N ASN A 58 -0.77 -11.30 7.20
CA ASN A 58 -1.27 -10.00 6.75
C ASN A 58 -2.68 -10.03 6.16
N THR A 59 -3.15 -11.16 5.66
CA THR A 59 -4.53 -11.29 5.17
C THR A 59 -5.54 -10.96 6.27
N PHE A 60 -5.34 -11.52 7.45
CA PHE A 60 -6.20 -11.24 8.61
C PHE A 60 -6.07 -9.79 9.09
N ARG A 61 -4.85 -9.22 9.09
CA ARG A 61 -4.64 -7.80 9.37
C ARG A 61 -5.47 -6.90 8.46
N ARG A 62 -5.48 -7.18 7.16
CA ARG A 62 -6.18 -6.37 6.16
C ARG A 62 -7.69 -6.53 6.25
N ILE A 63 -8.17 -7.75 6.54
CA ILE A 63 -9.59 -8.05 6.69
C ILE A 63 -10.13 -7.47 8.01
N LEU A 64 -9.45 -7.71 9.12
CA LEU A 64 -9.96 -7.42 10.46
C LEU A 64 -9.31 -6.21 11.14
N GLY A 65 -8.09 -5.81 10.75
CA GLY A 65 -7.32 -4.78 11.48
C GLY A 65 -7.37 -3.39 10.86
N GLU A 66 -7.12 -3.24 9.58
CA GLU A 66 -6.80 -1.93 8.98
C GLU A 66 -7.97 -1.23 8.27
N GLY A 67 -9.03 -1.91 7.92
CA GLY A 67 -10.02 -1.31 7.04
C GLY A 67 -11.38 -1.16 7.69
N GLU A 68 -12.09 -2.25 7.78
CA GLU A 68 -13.52 -2.25 8.09
C GLU A 68 -13.78 -2.22 9.60
N LEU A 69 -12.91 -2.85 10.39
CA LEU A 69 -13.06 -2.81 11.85
C LEU A 69 -12.95 -1.37 12.36
N GLY A 70 -11.97 -0.61 11.89
CA GLY A 70 -11.82 0.80 12.26
C GLY A 70 -13.04 1.64 11.86
N LYS A 71 -13.55 1.44 10.64
CA LYS A 71 -14.75 2.14 10.14
C LYS A 71 -16.01 1.77 10.92
N ALA A 72 -16.12 0.51 11.38
CA ALA A 72 -17.23 0.06 12.20
C ALA A 72 -17.13 0.54 13.65
N LEU A 73 -15.91 0.51 14.23
CA LEU A 73 -15.68 0.88 15.63
C LEU A 73 -15.87 2.37 15.88
N VAL A 74 -15.38 3.24 14.99
CA VAL A 74 -15.43 4.69 15.19
C VAL A 74 -16.86 5.19 15.42
N PRO A 75 -17.86 4.89 14.57
CA PRO A 75 -19.24 5.35 14.82
C PRO A 75 -19.83 4.81 16.12
N ILE A 76 -19.62 3.52 16.42
CA ILE A 76 -20.17 2.88 17.64
C ILE A 76 -19.60 3.52 18.90
N LEU A 77 -18.27 3.70 18.93
CA LEU A 77 -17.59 4.25 20.10
C LEU A 77 -17.87 5.77 20.23
N SER A 78 -17.95 6.51 19.12
CA SER A 78 -18.31 7.93 19.15
C SER A 78 -19.72 8.14 19.69
N LEU A 79 -20.69 7.37 19.18
CA LEU A 79 -22.07 7.44 19.67
C LEU A 79 -22.14 7.08 21.16
N SER A 80 -21.52 5.99 21.58
CA SER A 80 -21.51 5.58 22.99
C SER A 80 -20.83 6.63 23.89
N LEU A 81 -19.75 7.27 23.40
CA LEU A 81 -19.04 8.32 24.14
C LEU A 81 -19.93 9.57 24.35
N GLU A 82 -20.70 9.95 23.32
CA GLU A 82 -21.56 11.15 23.34
C GLU A 82 -22.88 10.94 24.10
N THR A 83 -23.50 9.76 23.95
CA THR A 83 -24.83 9.50 24.52
C THR A 83 -24.82 8.79 25.88
N GLU A 84 -23.86 7.90 26.12
CA GLU A 84 -23.84 7.03 27.31
C GLU A 84 -22.64 7.33 28.23
N GLY A 85 -21.71 8.14 27.76
CA GLY A 85 -20.54 8.56 28.51
C GLY A 85 -19.34 7.62 28.39
N LYS A 86 -18.23 8.05 28.99
CA LYS A 86 -16.90 7.45 28.80
C LYS A 86 -16.78 6.03 29.35
N GLU A 87 -17.42 5.74 30.49
CA GLU A 87 -17.33 4.41 31.10
C GLU A 87 -18.04 3.35 30.22
N ARG A 88 -19.20 3.68 29.66
CA ARG A 88 -19.93 2.75 28.79
C ARG A 88 -19.21 2.54 27.46
N ALA A 89 -18.66 3.61 26.88
CA ALA A 89 -17.83 3.52 25.67
C ALA A 89 -16.58 2.62 25.93
N ARG A 90 -15.97 2.73 27.11
CA ARG A 90 -14.85 1.90 27.54
C ARG A 90 -15.24 0.42 27.72
N GLU A 91 -16.40 0.14 28.29
CA GLU A 91 -16.91 -1.23 28.44
C GLU A 91 -17.15 -1.86 27.07
N ARG A 92 -17.82 -1.15 26.14
CA ARG A 92 -18.04 -1.62 24.76
C ARG A 92 -16.72 -1.89 24.05
N PHE A 93 -15.77 -0.96 24.13
CA PHE A 93 -14.44 -1.14 23.55
C PHE A 93 -13.75 -2.39 24.14
N SER A 94 -13.83 -2.58 25.46
CA SER A 94 -13.23 -3.74 26.13
C SER A 94 -13.87 -5.06 25.70
N THR A 95 -15.21 -5.09 25.55
CA THR A 95 -15.94 -6.26 25.02
C THR A 95 -15.45 -6.62 23.61
N ILE A 96 -15.37 -5.63 22.74
CA ILE A 96 -14.96 -5.81 21.35
C ILE A 96 -13.54 -6.35 21.27
N LEU A 97 -12.62 -5.70 22.00
CA LEU A 97 -11.21 -6.05 21.98
C LEU A 97 -10.95 -7.45 22.52
N LEU A 98 -11.64 -7.82 23.61
CA LEU A 98 -11.54 -9.14 24.22
C LEU A 98 -11.96 -10.24 23.24
N TRP A 99 -13.16 -10.11 22.67
CA TRP A 99 -13.67 -11.12 21.72
C TRP A 99 -12.86 -11.19 20.44
N LEU A 100 -12.41 -10.05 19.90
CA LEU A 100 -11.49 -10.01 18.76
C LEU A 100 -10.19 -10.76 19.09
N THR A 101 -9.61 -10.50 20.26
CA THR A 101 -8.37 -11.15 20.71
C THR A 101 -8.56 -12.66 20.86
N LEU A 102 -9.63 -13.10 21.50
CA LEU A 102 -9.93 -14.52 21.68
C LEU A 102 -10.14 -15.23 20.33
N LEU A 103 -10.91 -14.61 19.42
CA LEU A 103 -11.13 -15.14 18.07
C LEU A 103 -9.80 -15.29 17.32
N LEU A 104 -8.96 -14.25 17.35
CA LEU A 104 -7.69 -14.26 16.64
C LEU A 104 -6.67 -15.21 17.27
N CYS A 105 -6.66 -15.37 18.59
CA CYS A 105 -5.85 -16.38 19.27
C CYS A 105 -6.29 -17.80 18.89
N ALA A 106 -7.59 -18.07 18.89
CA ALA A 106 -8.12 -19.34 18.45
C ALA A 106 -7.73 -19.63 16.99
N LEU A 107 -7.88 -18.64 16.11
CA LEU A 107 -7.52 -18.75 14.71
C LEU A 107 -6.01 -18.96 14.50
N ALA A 108 -5.17 -18.26 15.28
CA ALA A 108 -3.70 -18.45 15.25
C ALA A 108 -3.31 -19.89 15.62
N VAL A 109 -3.97 -20.48 16.62
CA VAL A 109 -3.75 -21.88 16.99
C VAL A 109 -4.27 -22.84 15.92
N VAL A 110 -5.52 -22.65 15.46
CA VAL A 110 -6.18 -23.51 14.48
C VAL A 110 -5.45 -23.53 13.13
N LEU A 111 -4.81 -22.43 12.74
CA LEU A 111 -4.02 -22.35 11.51
C LEU A 111 -2.53 -22.69 11.73
N GLY A 112 -1.98 -22.27 12.87
CA GLY A 112 -0.56 -22.44 13.18
C GLY A 112 -0.18 -23.89 13.48
N VAL A 113 -1.00 -24.63 14.22
CA VAL A 113 -0.71 -26.03 14.56
C VAL A 113 -0.70 -26.94 13.33
N PRO A 114 -1.73 -26.92 12.45
CA PRO A 114 -1.68 -27.68 11.20
C PRO A 114 -0.52 -27.26 10.30
N SER A 115 -0.21 -25.95 10.22
CA SER A 115 0.92 -25.46 9.46
C SER A 115 2.24 -26.10 9.92
N TRP A 116 2.46 -26.15 11.23
CA TRP A 116 3.66 -26.79 11.79
C TRP A 116 3.74 -28.30 11.51
N LEU A 117 2.59 -29.00 11.53
CA LEU A 117 2.53 -30.41 11.19
C LEU A 117 2.82 -30.66 9.70
N ILE A 118 2.22 -29.88 8.81
CA ILE A 118 2.45 -29.95 7.36
C ILE A 118 3.90 -29.68 7.02
N ALA A 119 4.54 -28.71 7.68
CA ALA A 119 5.95 -28.40 7.44
C ALA A 119 6.89 -29.59 7.60
N ARG A 120 6.54 -30.55 8.47
CA ARG A 120 7.34 -31.76 8.72
C ARG A 120 7.31 -32.76 7.55
N SER A 121 6.24 -32.77 6.77
CA SER A 121 6.07 -33.68 5.63
C SER A 121 6.55 -33.08 4.31
N LEU A 122 6.90 -31.78 4.28
CA LEU A 122 7.34 -31.11 3.07
C LEU A 122 8.85 -31.22 2.86
N GLU A 123 9.25 -31.34 1.61
CA GLU A 123 10.65 -31.23 1.19
C GLU A 123 11.17 -29.77 1.35
N PRO A 124 12.51 -29.61 1.51
CA PRO A 124 13.12 -28.29 1.57
C PRO A 124 12.74 -27.42 0.37
N GLY A 125 12.28 -26.20 0.63
CA GLY A 125 11.84 -25.26 -0.39
C GLY A 125 10.97 -24.16 0.18
N ARG A 126 10.43 -23.30 -0.68
CA ARG A 126 9.62 -22.14 -0.30
C ARG A 126 8.37 -22.49 0.52
N TRP A 127 7.70 -23.59 0.20
CA TRP A 127 6.50 -24.02 0.94
C TRP A 127 6.84 -24.51 2.33
N LYS A 128 7.87 -25.35 2.49
CA LYS A 128 8.36 -25.75 3.82
C LYS A 128 8.72 -24.54 4.65
N THR A 129 9.47 -23.59 4.07
CA THR A 129 9.83 -22.33 4.73
C THR A 129 8.60 -21.56 5.15
N ALA A 130 7.57 -21.44 4.29
CA ALA A 130 6.32 -20.75 4.61
C ALA A 130 5.58 -21.42 5.78
N PHE A 131 5.42 -22.74 5.73
CA PHE A 131 4.70 -23.50 6.75
C PHE A 131 5.45 -23.57 8.09
N GLU A 132 6.80 -23.56 8.10
CA GLU A 132 7.59 -23.46 9.33
C GLU A 132 7.58 -22.07 9.97
N LEU A 133 7.47 -21.01 9.17
CA LEU A 133 7.49 -19.63 9.66
C LEU A 133 6.10 -19.17 10.11
N PHE A 134 5.05 -19.69 9.50
CA PHE A 134 3.69 -19.22 9.79
C PHE A 134 3.30 -19.37 11.28
N PRO A 135 3.60 -20.47 11.99
CA PRO A 135 3.33 -20.58 13.43
C PRO A 135 4.02 -19.49 14.27
N ILE A 136 5.20 -19.03 13.84
CA ILE A 136 5.92 -17.92 14.48
C ILE A 136 5.22 -16.59 14.18
N LEU A 137 4.72 -16.41 12.95
CA LEU A 137 4.06 -15.18 12.52
C LEU A 137 2.55 -15.12 12.88
N ALA A 138 1.92 -16.25 13.20
CA ALA A 138 0.51 -16.29 13.55
C ALA A 138 0.14 -15.39 14.76
N PRO A 139 0.92 -15.31 15.86
CA PRO A 139 0.65 -14.36 16.95
C PRO A 139 0.72 -12.89 16.50
N TYR A 140 1.53 -12.55 15.49
CA TYR A 140 1.58 -11.19 14.95
C TYR A 140 0.22 -10.72 14.43
N MET A 141 -0.57 -11.63 13.86
CA MET A 141 -1.93 -11.35 13.42
C MET A 141 -2.79 -10.80 14.59
N VAL A 142 -2.64 -11.34 15.79
CA VAL A 142 -3.35 -10.89 16.98
C VAL A 142 -2.90 -9.47 17.35
N PHE A 143 -1.59 -9.25 17.47
CA PHE A 143 -1.03 -7.95 17.89
C PHE A 143 -1.46 -6.83 16.93
N ILE A 144 -1.34 -7.04 15.64
CA ILE A 144 -1.61 -5.97 14.66
C ILE A 144 -3.11 -5.64 14.55
N CYS A 145 -4.01 -6.64 14.69
CA CYS A 145 -5.44 -6.39 14.71
C CYS A 145 -5.88 -5.67 16.00
N VAL A 146 -5.29 -6.02 17.14
CA VAL A 146 -5.49 -5.33 18.41
C VAL A 146 -5.01 -3.87 18.31
N VAL A 147 -3.83 -3.64 17.74
CA VAL A 147 -3.30 -2.29 17.48
C VAL A 147 -4.25 -1.50 16.58
N GLY A 148 -4.79 -2.12 15.53
CA GLY A 148 -5.76 -1.49 14.61
C GLY A 148 -7.05 -1.06 15.34
N ALA A 149 -7.65 -1.94 16.15
CA ALA A 149 -8.83 -1.63 16.94
C ALA A 149 -8.56 -0.54 18.00
N ALA A 150 -7.41 -0.60 18.68
CA ALA A 150 -6.99 0.39 19.67
C ALA A 150 -6.70 1.76 19.01
N THR A 151 -6.14 1.76 17.80
CA THR A 151 -5.96 2.98 16.98
C THR A 151 -7.30 3.61 16.60
N ALA A 152 -8.31 2.82 16.23
CA ALA A 152 -9.64 3.33 15.98
C ALA A 152 -10.25 4.01 17.25
N CYS A 153 -10.07 3.40 18.42
CA CYS A 153 -10.47 4.01 19.70
C CYS A 153 -9.71 5.32 19.97
N ALA A 154 -8.40 5.37 19.74
CA ALA A 154 -7.61 6.59 19.90
C ALA A 154 -8.07 7.70 18.93
N ASN A 155 -8.46 7.36 17.72
CA ASN A 155 -9.02 8.31 16.74
C ASN A 155 -10.34 8.92 17.20
N VAL A 156 -11.22 8.14 17.87
CA VAL A 156 -12.44 8.66 18.52
C VAL A 156 -12.10 9.70 19.60
N LEU A 157 -10.99 9.49 20.30
CA LEU A 157 -10.47 10.45 21.31
C LEU A 157 -9.68 11.61 20.69
N ARG A 158 -9.73 11.77 19.36
CA ARG A 158 -9.02 12.80 18.57
C ARG A 158 -7.48 12.72 18.67
N GLU A 159 -6.96 11.54 18.98
CA GLU A 159 -5.52 11.25 18.96
C GLU A 159 -5.14 10.59 17.64
N PHE A 160 -4.56 11.37 16.71
CA PHE A 160 -4.19 10.90 15.37
C PHE A 160 -2.69 10.73 15.20
N PHE A 161 -1.89 11.61 15.82
CA PHE A 161 -0.44 11.63 15.62
C PHE A 161 0.27 10.47 16.32
N LEU A 162 0.01 10.27 17.60
CA LEU A 162 0.69 9.22 18.38
C LEU A 162 0.43 7.81 17.80
N PRO A 163 -0.80 7.43 17.42
CA PRO A 163 -1.03 6.16 16.73
C PRO A 163 -0.26 6.03 15.41
N SER A 164 0.01 7.12 14.69
CA SER A 164 0.78 7.05 13.44
C SER A 164 2.26 6.67 13.64
N LEU A 165 2.78 6.82 14.86
CA LEU A 165 4.16 6.43 15.20
C LEU A 165 4.35 4.91 15.27
N THR A 166 3.29 4.11 15.40
CA THR A 166 3.38 2.64 15.41
C THR A 166 4.07 2.11 14.15
N ALA A 167 3.70 2.64 12.97
CA ALA A 167 4.32 2.24 11.72
C ALA A 167 5.83 2.64 11.61
N ILE A 168 6.24 3.74 12.25
CA ILE A 168 7.65 4.13 12.35
C ILE A 168 8.37 3.17 13.29
N LEU A 169 7.79 2.88 14.45
CA LEU A 169 8.33 1.95 15.44
C LEU A 169 8.57 0.57 14.84
N GLN A 170 7.60 0.03 14.10
CA GLN A 170 7.75 -1.24 13.39
C GLN A 170 8.97 -1.23 12.46
N ASN A 171 9.08 -0.20 11.59
CA ASN A 171 10.20 -0.12 10.67
C ASN A 171 11.54 -0.03 11.40
N VAL A 172 11.64 0.77 12.46
CA VAL A 172 12.88 0.91 13.26
C VAL A 172 13.28 -0.42 13.90
N VAL A 173 12.35 -1.11 14.55
CA VAL A 173 12.63 -2.42 15.20
C VAL A 173 13.11 -3.44 14.16
N LEU A 174 12.46 -3.52 13.00
CA LEU A 174 12.84 -4.47 11.96
C LEU A 174 14.18 -4.11 11.31
N ILE A 175 14.50 -2.82 11.12
CA ILE A 175 15.81 -2.35 10.65
C ILE A 175 16.90 -2.76 11.64
N LEU A 176 16.69 -2.50 12.93
CA LEU A 176 17.64 -2.88 13.98
C LEU A 176 17.83 -4.40 14.02
N ALA A 177 16.77 -5.18 13.90
CA ALA A 177 16.86 -6.63 13.85
C ALA A 177 17.65 -7.13 12.64
N LEU A 178 17.45 -6.55 11.45
CA LEU A 178 18.21 -6.90 10.25
C LEU A 178 19.70 -6.59 10.42
N VAL A 179 20.04 -5.40 10.94
CA VAL A 179 21.43 -4.93 11.07
C VAL A 179 22.17 -5.62 12.23
N LEU A 180 21.53 -5.78 13.39
CA LEU A 180 22.20 -6.24 14.60
C LEU A 180 22.15 -7.78 14.78
N VAL A 181 21.07 -8.42 14.31
CA VAL A 181 20.83 -9.84 14.57
C VAL A 181 20.87 -10.66 13.28
N CYS A 182 19.98 -10.38 12.33
CA CYS A 182 19.76 -11.26 11.19
C CYS A 182 20.97 -11.41 10.27
N ARG A 183 21.82 -10.40 10.16
CA ARG A 183 23.03 -10.45 9.32
C ARG A 183 24.04 -11.52 9.77
N HIS A 184 24.02 -11.91 11.03
CA HIS A 184 24.97 -12.88 11.61
C HIS A 184 24.53 -14.34 11.38
N TYR A 185 23.28 -14.56 10.98
CA TYR A 185 22.72 -15.88 10.75
C TYR A 185 22.41 -16.12 9.28
N ARG A 186 22.14 -17.37 8.93
CA ARG A 186 21.80 -17.80 7.56
C ARG A 186 20.66 -18.81 7.58
N GLY A 187 19.99 -18.92 6.43
CA GLY A 187 18.96 -19.93 6.20
C GLY A 187 17.73 -19.74 7.07
N MET A 188 17.14 -20.85 7.49
CA MET A 188 15.88 -20.85 8.22
C MET A 188 15.99 -20.21 9.61
N PHE A 189 17.13 -20.34 10.28
CA PHE A 189 17.33 -19.71 11.59
C PHE A 189 17.29 -18.17 11.49
N GLN A 190 17.88 -17.58 10.45
CA GLN A 190 17.81 -16.16 10.17
C GLN A 190 16.36 -15.68 10.02
N LEU A 191 15.54 -16.42 9.27
CA LEU A 191 14.13 -16.07 9.07
C LEU A 191 13.32 -16.21 10.37
N LYS A 192 13.63 -17.20 11.20
CA LYS A 192 13.01 -17.35 12.53
C LYS A 192 13.34 -16.14 13.42
N MET A 193 14.61 -15.69 13.42
CA MET A 193 15.00 -14.46 14.17
C MET A 193 14.30 -13.22 13.63
N PHE A 194 14.16 -13.11 12.32
CA PHE A 194 13.41 -12.02 11.72
C PHE A 194 11.90 -12.09 12.04
N GLY A 195 11.32 -13.29 12.06
CA GLY A 195 9.95 -13.52 12.53
C GLY A 195 9.73 -13.12 13.98
N LEU A 196 10.67 -13.47 14.87
CA LEU A 196 10.65 -13.02 16.27
C LEU A 196 10.75 -11.50 16.38
N ALA A 197 11.56 -10.85 15.54
CA ALA A 197 11.63 -9.38 15.50
C ALA A 197 10.29 -8.75 15.09
N VAL A 198 9.54 -9.37 14.19
CA VAL A 198 8.17 -8.94 13.85
C VAL A 198 7.24 -9.03 15.06
N LEU A 199 7.35 -10.10 15.86
CA LEU A 199 6.58 -10.23 17.10
C LEU A 199 6.95 -9.16 18.13
N VAL A 200 8.25 -8.91 18.33
CA VAL A 200 8.73 -7.85 19.23
C VAL A 200 8.20 -6.49 18.76
N ALA A 201 8.24 -6.20 17.47
CA ALA A 201 7.65 -4.98 16.93
C ALA A 201 6.15 -4.89 17.26
N GLY A 202 5.40 -5.97 17.05
CA GLY A 202 3.95 -6.02 17.36
C GLY A 202 3.65 -5.80 18.84
N VAL A 203 4.45 -6.36 19.75
CA VAL A 203 4.32 -6.13 21.20
C VAL A 203 4.61 -4.66 21.54
N LEU A 204 5.65 -4.07 20.97
CA LEU A 204 6.00 -2.66 21.22
C LEU A 204 4.95 -1.70 20.65
N GLU A 205 4.39 -1.99 19.48
CA GLU A 205 3.27 -1.23 18.91
C GLU A 205 2.04 -1.30 19.84
N MET A 206 1.72 -2.50 20.32
CA MET A 206 0.62 -2.71 21.25
C MET A 206 0.87 -1.98 22.58
N ALA A 207 2.07 -2.03 23.12
CA ALA A 207 2.42 -1.29 24.34
C ALA A 207 2.29 0.23 24.14
N LEU A 208 2.74 0.76 22.99
CA LEU A 208 2.61 2.19 22.68
C LEU A 208 1.14 2.63 22.62
N ILE A 209 0.29 1.90 21.90
CA ILE A 209 -1.11 2.30 21.75
C ILE A 209 -1.89 2.14 23.08
N PHE A 210 -1.61 1.11 23.87
CA PHE A 210 -2.22 0.95 25.17
C PHE A 210 -1.76 2.01 26.19
N LEU A 211 -0.51 2.49 26.11
CA LEU A 211 -0.04 3.63 26.89
C LEU A 211 -0.85 4.90 26.57
N ILE A 212 -1.18 5.11 25.28
CA ILE A 212 -2.03 6.23 24.85
C ILE A 212 -3.44 6.09 25.44
N LEU A 213 -4.05 4.92 25.30
CA LEU A 213 -5.38 4.65 25.86
C LEU A 213 -5.42 4.76 27.39
N TRP A 214 -4.37 4.32 28.06
CA TRP A 214 -4.23 4.46 29.52
C TRP A 214 -4.21 5.94 29.92
N ARG A 215 -3.38 6.75 29.28
CA ARG A 215 -3.33 8.22 29.52
C ARG A 215 -4.66 8.91 29.28
N ARG A 216 -5.45 8.41 28.34
CA ARG A 216 -6.78 8.92 28.01
C ARG A 216 -7.90 8.29 28.83
N GLY A 217 -7.59 7.41 29.78
CA GLY A 217 -8.57 6.74 30.67
C GLY A 217 -9.51 5.78 29.94
N MET A 218 -9.07 5.23 28.78
CA MET A 218 -9.80 4.24 27.98
C MET A 218 -9.10 2.86 28.02
N MET A 219 -8.34 2.60 29.07
CA MET A 219 -7.70 1.30 29.25
C MET A 219 -8.73 0.18 29.40
N VAL A 220 -8.47 -0.93 28.73
CA VAL A 220 -9.34 -2.11 28.74
C VAL A 220 -9.57 -2.61 30.17
N ARG A 221 -10.82 -2.88 30.49
CA ARG A 221 -11.21 -3.57 31.74
C ARG A 221 -11.75 -4.95 31.42
N ILE A 222 -11.23 -5.97 32.07
CA ILE A 222 -11.76 -7.33 31.94
C ILE A 222 -12.71 -7.56 33.13
N SER A 223 -14.01 -7.70 32.84
CA SER A 223 -15.01 -8.05 33.85
C SER A 223 -15.95 -9.13 33.28
N GLY A 224 -16.56 -9.92 34.16
CA GLY A 224 -17.49 -10.98 33.75
C GLY A 224 -18.76 -10.45 33.02
N ALA A 225 -19.15 -9.20 33.30
CA ALA A 225 -20.26 -8.53 32.62
C ALA A 225 -19.92 -8.25 31.14
N ILE A 226 -18.68 -7.91 30.82
CA ILE A 226 -18.19 -7.62 29.48
C ILE A 226 -18.26 -8.87 28.59
N MET A 227 -18.02 -10.06 29.13
CA MET A 227 -18.11 -11.32 28.38
C MET A 227 -19.55 -11.68 27.99
N ARG A 228 -20.56 -11.13 28.66
CA ARG A 228 -22.00 -11.40 28.44
C ARG A 228 -22.71 -10.31 27.62
N ASP A 229 -22.05 -9.24 27.24
CA ASP A 229 -22.63 -8.15 26.43
C ASP A 229 -22.87 -8.59 24.99
N ARG A 230 -23.93 -9.39 24.82
CA ARG A 230 -24.36 -9.97 23.53
C ARG A 230 -24.87 -8.91 22.57
N GLU A 231 -25.43 -7.83 23.07
CA GLU A 231 -25.98 -6.75 22.25
C GLU A 231 -24.86 -6.01 21.49
N THR A 232 -23.80 -5.64 22.19
CA THR A 232 -22.60 -5.06 21.59
C THR A 232 -21.99 -5.99 20.53
N LEU A 233 -21.88 -7.28 20.81
CA LEU A 233 -21.33 -8.27 19.87
C LEU A 233 -22.18 -8.39 18.61
N LEU A 234 -23.51 -8.49 18.73
CA LEU A 234 -24.40 -8.61 17.58
C LEU A 234 -24.38 -7.34 16.72
N SER A 235 -24.31 -6.17 17.34
CA SER A 235 -24.20 -4.88 16.63
C SER A 235 -22.94 -4.79 15.81
N ILE A 236 -21.82 -5.28 16.36
CA ILE A 236 -20.52 -5.31 15.67
C ILE A 236 -20.54 -6.29 14.50
N TRP A 237 -21.01 -7.51 14.71
CA TRP A 237 -21.10 -8.50 13.64
C TRP A 237 -21.95 -8.03 12.47
N LYS A 238 -23.08 -7.38 12.75
CA LYS A 238 -23.93 -6.78 11.72
C LYS A 238 -23.25 -5.68 10.91
N LEU A 239 -22.32 -4.94 11.52
CA LEU A 239 -21.57 -3.88 10.84
C LEU A 239 -20.32 -4.40 10.13
N ILE A 240 -19.58 -5.31 10.77
CA ILE A 240 -18.32 -5.83 10.22
C ILE A 240 -18.56 -6.76 9.05
N LEU A 241 -19.55 -7.66 9.13
CA LEU A 241 -19.75 -8.71 8.14
C LEU A 241 -19.97 -8.18 6.71
N PRO A 242 -20.81 -7.15 6.47
CA PRO A 242 -20.92 -6.54 5.13
C PRO A 242 -19.65 -5.82 4.69
N GLY A 243 -18.96 -5.17 5.62
CA GLY A 243 -17.72 -4.44 5.35
C GLY A 243 -16.55 -5.37 5.00
N LEU A 244 -16.47 -6.56 5.65
CA LEU A 244 -15.45 -7.57 5.34
C LEU A 244 -15.47 -7.98 3.86
N PHE A 245 -16.62 -8.08 3.26
CA PHE A 245 -16.75 -8.43 1.83
C PHE A 245 -16.47 -7.22 0.91
N GLY A 246 -16.67 -5.99 1.38
CA GLY A 246 -16.57 -4.78 0.56
C GLY A 246 -15.16 -4.29 0.31
N ALA A 247 -14.47 -3.90 1.36
CA ALA A 247 -13.15 -3.28 1.22
C ALA A 247 -12.01 -4.30 1.14
N SER A 248 -12.26 -5.55 1.57
CA SER A 248 -11.26 -6.62 1.55
C SER A 248 -11.03 -7.20 0.16
N ALA A 249 -11.96 -7.03 -0.78
CA ALA A 249 -11.92 -7.69 -2.08
C ALA A 249 -10.62 -7.40 -2.85
N LEU A 250 -10.23 -6.12 -3.01
CA LEU A 250 -8.99 -5.74 -3.67
C LEU A 250 -7.74 -6.23 -2.95
N GLN A 251 -7.78 -6.19 -1.63
CA GLN A 251 -6.66 -6.66 -0.81
C GLN A 251 -6.49 -8.17 -0.89
N LEU A 252 -7.60 -8.91 -1.00
CA LEU A 252 -7.60 -10.36 -1.20
C LEU A 252 -7.00 -10.73 -2.55
N SER A 253 -7.27 -9.97 -3.62
CA SER A 253 -6.68 -10.20 -4.95
C SER A 253 -5.14 -10.23 -4.88
N LEU A 254 -4.53 -9.18 -4.30
CA LEU A 254 -3.07 -9.12 -4.15
C LEU A 254 -2.48 -10.25 -3.28
N GLN A 255 -3.24 -10.75 -2.32
CA GLN A 255 -2.82 -11.89 -1.51
C GLN A 255 -2.91 -13.20 -2.32
N CYS A 256 -3.97 -13.37 -3.12
CA CYS A 256 -4.10 -14.50 -4.04
C CYS A 256 -2.96 -14.52 -5.06
N ASP A 257 -2.60 -13.37 -5.63
CA ASP A 257 -1.48 -13.25 -6.57
C ASP A 257 -0.17 -13.82 -5.99
N ARG A 258 0.15 -13.48 -4.75
CA ARG A 258 1.37 -13.98 -4.07
C ARG A 258 1.29 -15.46 -3.74
N LEU A 259 0.11 -15.97 -3.35
CA LEU A 259 -0.08 -17.39 -3.08
C LEU A 259 0.07 -18.20 -4.37
N ILE A 260 -0.54 -17.75 -5.47
CA ILE A 260 -0.43 -18.39 -6.77
C ILE A 260 1.03 -18.35 -7.26
N ALA A 261 1.76 -17.24 -7.04
CA ALA A 261 3.18 -17.14 -7.33
C ALA A 261 4.02 -18.20 -6.61
N GLY A 262 3.58 -18.61 -5.42
CA GLY A 262 4.20 -19.71 -4.69
C GLY A 262 4.21 -21.05 -5.46
N PHE A 263 3.36 -21.25 -6.44
CA PHE A 263 3.36 -22.46 -7.28
C PHE A 263 4.29 -22.37 -8.49
N ILE A 264 4.76 -21.16 -8.87
CA ILE A 264 5.58 -20.94 -10.07
C ILE A 264 7.04 -21.32 -9.85
N GLY A 265 7.68 -20.83 -8.79
CA GLY A 265 9.11 -21.07 -8.57
C GLY A 265 9.65 -20.34 -7.34
N ASP A 266 10.93 -20.55 -7.08
CA ASP A 266 11.59 -20.10 -5.85
C ASP A 266 11.76 -18.57 -5.77
N PHE A 267 11.72 -17.87 -6.88
CA PHE A 267 11.87 -16.42 -6.94
C PHE A 267 10.52 -15.69 -7.08
N ALA A 268 9.46 -16.36 -7.55
CA ALA A 268 8.27 -15.69 -8.03
C ALA A 268 7.54 -14.84 -6.95
N ALA A 269 7.30 -15.42 -5.77
CA ALA A 269 6.61 -14.70 -4.70
C ALA A 269 7.46 -13.54 -4.14
N ALA A 270 8.77 -13.71 -4.03
CA ALA A 270 9.70 -12.66 -3.62
C ALA A 270 9.79 -11.55 -4.67
N SER A 271 9.88 -11.90 -5.95
CA SER A 271 9.93 -10.94 -7.08
C SER A 271 8.68 -10.07 -7.13
N LEU A 272 7.49 -10.65 -6.99
CA LEU A 272 6.24 -9.88 -6.90
C LEU A 272 6.24 -8.97 -5.67
N TYR A 273 6.68 -9.47 -4.52
CA TYR A 273 6.74 -8.68 -3.29
C TYR A 273 7.62 -7.43 -3.43
N PHE A 274 8.84 -7.56 -3.93
CA PHE A 274 9.76 -6.43 -4.11
C PHE A 274 9.28 -5.48 -5.22
N SER A 275 8.77 -6.02 -6.32
CA SER A 275 8.23 -5.22 -7.44
C SER A 275 7.04 -4.38 -6.99
N GLU A 276 6.08 -4.95 -6.27
CA GLU A 276 4.93 -4.23 -5.76
C GLU A 276 5.33 -3.04 -4.87
N ARG A 277 6.37 -3.17 -4.04
CA ARG A 277 6.83 -2.08 -3.16
C ARG A 277 7.22 -0.84 -3.94
N LEU A 278 7.92 -1.00 -5.05
CA LEU A 278 8.34 0.11 -5.90
C LEU A 278 7.18 0.65 -6.75
N VAL A 279 6.36 -0.23 -7.33
CA VAL A 279 5.20 0.15 -8.16
C VAL A 279 4.16 0.94 -7.35
N TYR A 280 3.86 0.51 -6.12
CA TYR A 280 2.88 1.21 -5.28
C TYR A 280 3.43 2.47 -4.58
N LEU A 281 4.73 2.75 -4.66
CA LEU A 281 5.30 3.96 -4.07
C LEU A 281 4.74 5.23 -4.73
N PRO A 282 4.82 5.44 -6.06
CA PRO A 282 4.21 6.61 -6.71
C PRO A 282 2.68 6.62 -6.56
N VAL A 283 2.00 5.48 -6.69
CA VAL A 283 0.55 5.38 -6.48
C VAL A 283 0.17 5.84 -5.08
N GLY A 284 0.91 5.41 -4.06
CA GLY A 284 0.65 5.78 -2.68
C GLY A 284 0.93 7.25 -2.37
N ILE A 285 1.92 7.86 -3.02
CA ILE A 285 2.24 9.29 -2.81
C ILE A 285 1.22 10.18 -3.52
N PHE A 286 0.96 9.93 -4.79
CA PHE A 286 0.16 10.82 -5.63
C PHE A 286 -1.31 10.43 -5.65
N ALA A 287 -1.65 9.19 -6.03
CA ALA A 287 -3.04 8.80 -6.23
C ALA A 287 -3.86 8.85 -4.94
N VAL A 288 -3.30 8.39 -3.82
CA VAL A 288 -3.99 8.44 -2.52
C VAL A 288 -4.21 9.89 -2.08
N SER A 289 -3.19 10.76 -2.24
CA SER A 289 -3.29 12.17 -1.84
C SER A 289 -4.34 12.91 -2.65
N PHE A 290 -4.33 12.77 -3.98
CA PHE A 290 -5.31 13.41 -4.86
C PHE A 290 -6.72 12.84 -4.63
N ALA A 291 -6.87 11.53 -4.45
CA ALA A 291 -8.16 10.91 -4.18
C ALA A 291 -8.77 11.38 -2.85
N THR A 292 -7.93 11.56 -1.81
CA THR A 292 -8.41 12.06 -0.50
C THR A 292 -8.93 13.49 -0.59
N VAL A 293 -8.18 14.38 -1.25
CA VAL A 293 -8.62 15.79 -1.44
C VAL A 293 -9.86 15.85 -2.33
N ALA A 294 -9.87 15.12 -3.44
CA ALA A 294 -11.00 15.07 -4.35
C ALA A 294 -12.26 14.48 -3.69
N ASN A 295 -12.13 13.50 -2.79
CA ASN A 295 -13.27 12.90 -2.10
C ASN A 295 -14.11 13.93 -1.33
N THR A 296 -13.48 14.89 -0.67
CA THR A 296 -14.17 15.95 0.08
C THR A 296 -15.02 16.81 -0.85
N GLU A 297 -14.46 17.26 -1.97
CA GLU A 297 -15.17 18.12 -2.93
C GLU A 297 -16.23 17.34 -3.72
N LEU A 298 -15.91 16.10 -4.16
CA LEU A 298 -16.87 15.22 -4.82
C LEU A 298 -18.08 14.93 -3.93
N SER A 299 -17.85 14.70 -2.63
CA SER A 299 -18.93 14.48 -1.65
C SER A 299 -19.80 15.74 -1.46
N ARG A 300 -19.18 16.94 -1.51
CA ARG A 300 -19.89 18.21 -1.44
C ARG A 300 -20.77 18.41 -2.67
N PHE A 301 -20.24 18.19 -3.88
CA PHE A 301 -21.02 18.31 -5.11
C PHE A 301 -22.13 17.26 -5.18
N ALA A 302 -21.86 16.03 -4.75
CA ALA A 302 -22.89 14.97 -4.69
C ALA A 302 -24.04 15.35 -3.72
N ALA A 303 -23.71 15.89 -2.55
CA ALA A 303 -24.71 16.33 -1.57
C ALA A 303 -25.56 17.53 -2.07
N ALA A 304 -24.96 18.42 -2.88
CA ALA A 304 -25.64 19.54 -3.51
C ALA A 304 -26.43 19.15 -4.78
N GLY A 305 -26.35 17.90 -5.25
CA GLY A 305 -26.96 17.46 -6.51
C GLY A 305 -26.28 18.03 -7.77
N ASN A 306 -25.11 18.66 -7.62
CA ASN A 306 -24.37 19.27 -8.73
C ASN A 306 -23.47 18.24 -9.41
N TYR A 307 -24.05 17.45 -10.30
CA TYR A 307 -23.35 16.35 -10.99
C TYR A 307 -22.46 16.84 -12.15
N ASP A 308 -22.66 18.04 -12.67
CA ASP A 308 -21.79 18.65 -13.70
C ASP A 308 -20.40 18.95 -13.11
N ASP A 309 -20.36 19.67 -11.99
CA ASP A 309 -19.10 19.96 -11.30
C ASP A 309 -18.45 18.71 -10.74
N LEU A 310 -19.25 17.73 -10.29
CA LEU A 310 -18.75 16.43 -9.84
C LEU A 310 -18.03 15.71 -10.98
N THR A 311 -18.64 15.62 -12.17
CA THR A 311 -18.06 14.95 -13.34
C THR A 311 -16.84 15.70 -13.86
N ALA A 312 -16.91 17.05 -13.90
CA ALA A 312 -15.78 17.89 -14.30
C ALA A 312 -14.57 17.71 -13.37
N LEU A 313 -14.79 17.69 -12.05
CA LEU A 313 -13.73 17.45 -11.07
C LEU A 313 -13.16 16.03 -11.17
N LEU A 314 -14.03 15.02 -11.36
CA LEU A 314 -13.61 13.62 -11.57
C LEU A 314 -12.69 13.49 -12.79
N MET A 315 -13.10 14.05 -13.94
CA MET A 315 -12.31 14.05 -15.17
C MET A 315 -10.98 14.78 -15.00
N LYS A 316 -10.99 15.95 -14.38
CA LYS A 316 -9.77 16.72 -14.08
C LYS A 316 -8.81 15.92 -13.20
N THR A 317 -9.34 15.26 -12.18
CA THR A 317 -8.51 14.43 -11.28
C THR A 317 -7.94 13.21 -12.01
N ILE A 318 -8.73 12.52 -12.86
CA ILE A 318 -8.24 11.43 -13.70
C ILE A 318 -7.09 11.92 -14.60
N ARG A 319 -7.23 13.06 -15.26
CA ARG A 319 -6.18 13.63 -16.13
C ARG A 319 -4.90 13.96 -15.36
N ILE A 320 -5.01 14.56 -14.16
CA ILE A 320 -3.86 14.83 -13.29
C ILE A 320 -3.17 13.53 -12.88
N LEU A 321 -3.93 12.50 -12.49
CA LEU A 321 -3.37 11.21 -12.12
C LEU A 321 -2.67 10.53 -13.28
N LEU A 322 -3.22 10.59 -14.49
CA LEU A 322 -2.58 10.09 -15.71
C LEU A 322 -1.33 10.90 -16.05
N PHE A 323 -1.38 12.24 -15.92
CA PHE A 323 -0.23 13.13 -16.15
C PHE A 323 0.96 12.79 -15.26
N VAL A 324 0.72 12.36 -14.03
CA VAL A 324 1.80 11.94 -13.12
C VAL A 324 2.19 10.48 -13.36
N SER A 325 1.23 9.57 -13.48
CA SER A 325 1.50 8.14 -13.50
C SER A 325 2.08 7.63 -14.82
N VAL A 326 1.65 8.15 -15.99
CA VAL A 326 2.14 7.71 -17.30
C VAL A 326 3.64 7.96 -17.48
N PRO A 327 4.21 9.15 -17.13
CA PRO A 327 5.66 9.36 -17.17
C PRO A 327 6.44 8.42 -16.27
N PHE A 328 5.97 8.19 -15.03
CA PHE A 328 6.61 7.23 -14.13
C PHE A 328 6.61 5.83 -14.74
N THR A 329 5.47 5.40 -15.28
CA THR A 329 5.34 4.12 -15.98
C THR A 329 6.34 4.00 -17.11
N ALA A 330 6.40 5.01 -17.99
CA ALA A 330 7.29 5.01 -19.14
C ALA A 330 8.76 4.88 -18.75
N PHE A 331 9.19 5.61 -17.71
CA PHE A 331 10.54 5.52 -17.16
C PHE A 331 10.83 4.15 -16.52
N MET A 332 9.89 3.62 -15.71
CA MET A 332 10.04 2.33 -15.04
C MET A 332 10.08 1.14 -16.01
N ILE A 333 9.34 1.22 -17.12
CA ILE A 333 9.36 0.20 -18.18
C ILE A 333 10.69 0.24 -18.96
N CYS A 334 11.30 1.42 -19.13
CA CYS A 334 12.58 1.56 -19.84
C CYS A 334 13.79 1.10 -19.03
N PHE A 335 13.75 1.24 -17.71
CA PHE A 335 14.88 0.99 -16.82
C PHE A 335 14.57 0.00 -15.68
N PRO A 336 13.90 -1.14 -15.96
CA PRO A 336 13.43 -2.02 -14.89
C PRO A 336 14.59 -2.65 -14.12
N GLU A 337 15.62 -3.11 -14.79
CA GLU A 337 16.77 -3.78 -14.17
C GLU A 337 17.64 -2.78 -13.40
N GLU A 338 17.90 -1.61 -13.96
CA GLU A 338 18.67 -0.55 -13.32
C GLU A 338 17.98 -0.07 -12.03
N ILE A 339 16.66 0.10 -12.05
CA ILE A 339 15.90 0.49 -10.86
C ILE A 339 15.99 -0.59 -9.80
N ILE A 340 15.79 -1.87 -10.15
CA ILE A 340 15.88 -2.98 -9.20
C ILE A 340 17.29 -3.09 -8.65
N ARG A 341 18.34 -2.92 -9.46
CA ARG A 341 19.74 -2.90 -9.01
C ARG A 341 19.99 -1.79 -8.00
N VAL A 342 19.54 -0.57 -8.27
CA VAL A 342 19.74 0.58 -7.37
C VAL A 342 19.06 0.36 -6.02
N PHE A 343 17.88 -0.26 -5.98
CA PHE A 343 17.15 -0.43 -4.72
C PHE A 343 17.48 -1.72 -3.96
N TYR A 344 17.82 -2.81 -4.65
CA TYR A 344 17.88 -4.14 -4.02
C TYR A 344 19.17 -4.92 -4.25
N ASN A 345 20.00 -4.59 -5.26
CA ASN A 345 21.22 -5.36 -5.56
C ASN A 345 22.33 -5.11 -4.54
N TYR A 346 22.10 -5.56 -3.31
CA TYR A 346 23.05 -5.48 -2.20
C TYR A 346 23.16 -6.85 -1.53
N GLY A 347 24.35 -7.17 -1.05
CA GLY A 347 24.60 -8.35 -0.22
C GLY A 347 24.17 -9.66 -0.87
N ARG A 348 23.07 -10.26 -0.42
CA ARG A 348 22.58 -11.57 -0.90
C ARG A 348 21.56 -11.51 -2.03
N PHE A 349 21.20 -10.33 -2.48
CA PHE A 349 20.30 -10.17 -3.62
C PHE A 349 21.10 -10.27 -4.91
N ASP A 350 21.23 -11.47 -5.44
CA ASP A 350 22.06 -11.81 -6.58
C ASP A 350 21.47 -11.37 -7.93
N ASP A 351 22.24 -11.52 -9.00
CA ASP A 351 21.82 -11.15 -10.35
C ASP A 351 20.60 -11.94 -10.85
N THR A 352 20.38 -13.15 -10.34
CA THR A 352 19.18 -13.94 -10.67
C THR A 352 17.97 -13.31 -10.04
N ALA A 353 18.03 -12.95 -8.75
CA ALA A 353 16.98 -12.22 -8.06
C ALA A 353 16.69 -10.86 -8.71
N VAL A 354 17.73 -10.15 -9.18
CA VAL A 354 17.58 -8.90 -9.93
C VAL A 354 16.77 -9.12 -11.20
N ARG A 355 17.17 -10.07 -12.06
CA ARG A 355 16.47 -10.35 -13.33
C ARG A 355 15.02 -10.78 -13.12
N GLU A 356 14.79 -11.72 -12.20
CA GLU A 356 13.44 -12.22 -11.91
C GLU A 356 12.54 -11.12 -11.34
N THR A 357 13.08 -10.24 -10.48
CA THR A 357 12.35 -9.10 -9.92
C THR A 357 12.13 -8.00 -10.95
N ALA A 358 13.13 -7.70 -11.80
CA ALA A 358 13.01 -6.72 -12.88
C ALA A 358 11.95 -7.13 -13.91
N TYR A 359 11.85 -8.43 -14.22
CA TYR A 359 10.80 -8.95 -15.09
C TYR A 359 9.39 -8.74 -14.49
N ALA A 360 9.19 -9.07 -13.22
CA ALA A 360 7.93 -8.80 -12.54
C ALA A 360 7.64 -7.30 -12.45
N PHE A 361 8.67 -6.49 -12.16
CA PHE A 361 8.58 -5.03 -12.06
C PHE A 361 8.20 -4.37 -13.39
N LEU A 362 8.82 -4.80 -14.50
CA LEU A 362 8.49 -4.36 -15.86
C LEU A 362 6.99 -4.53 -16.14
N MET A 363 6.49 -5.75 -15.88
CA MET A 363 5.09 -6.07 -16.11
C MET A 363 4.17 -5.25 -15.20
N TYR A 364 4.40 -5.22 -13.88
CA TYR A 364 3.58 -4.44 -12.95
C TYR A 364 3.58 -2.94 -13.22
N SER A 365 4.68 -2.38 -13.69
CA SER A 365 4.81 -0.94 -13.95
C SER A 365 3.79 -0.43 -14.95
N ALA A 366 3.40 -1.24 -15.93
CA ALA A 366 2.35 -0.90 -16.90
C ALA A 366 0.97 -0.67 -16.25
N GLY A 367 0.76 -1.20 -15.04
CA GLY A 367 -0.49 -1.05 -14.27
C GLY A 367 -0.59 0.26 -13.47
N ILE A 368 0.48 1.01 -13.27
CA ILE A 368 0.50 2.20 -12.38
C ILE A 368 -0.62 3.21 -12.73
N PRO A 369 -0.86 3.59 -14.01
CA PRO A 369 -1.94 4.49 -14.36
C PRO A 369 -3.32 3.93 -14.02
N LEU A 370 -3.52 2.62 -14.22
CA LEU A 370 -4.78 1.95 -13.91
C LEU A 370 -5.04 1.89 -12.41
N PHE A 371 -4.01 1.62 -11.60
CA PHE A 371 -4.11 1.62 -10.14
C PHE A 371 -4.38 3.03 -9.59
N ALA A 372 -3.82 4.07 -10.21
CA ALA A 372 -4.06 5.45 -9.84
C ALA A 372 -5.51 5.87 -10.17
N VAL A 373 -5.98 5.59 -11.39
CA VAL A 373 -7.35 5.92 -11.84
C VAL A 373 -8.39 5.15 -11.02
N PHE A 374 -8.15 3.88 -10.68
CA PHE A 374 -9.06 3.10 -9.84
C PHE A 374 -9.38 3.78 -8.51
N LYS A 375 -8.39 4.42 -7.86
CA LYS A 375 -8.61 5.12 -6.59
C LYS A 375 -9.68 6.20 -6.71
N ILE A 376 -9.62 7.03 -7.73
CA ILE A 376 -10.58 8.12 -7.91
C ILE A 376 -11.92 7.63 -8.50
N SER A 377 -11.89 6.61 -9.37
CA SER A 377 -13.12 6.00 -9.89
C SER A 377 -13.97 5.41 -8.77
N SER A 378 -13.34 4.74 -7.79
CA SER A 378 -14.05 4.23 -6.62
C SER A 378 -14.62 5.37 -5.75
N VAL A 379 -13.86 6.47 -5.57
CA VAL A 379 -14.31 7.63 -4.80
C VAL A 379 -15.55 8.29 -5.42
N ALA A 380 -15.68 8.31 -6.74
CA ALA A 380 -16.85 8.88 -7.43
C ALA A 380 -18.18 8.17 -7.07
N PHE A 381 -18.13 6.91 -6.67
CA PHE A 381 -19.30 6.18 -6.16
C PHE A 381 -19.49 6.38 -4.65
N THR A 382 -18.42 6.24 -3.88
CA THR A 382 -18.51 6.38 -2.42
C THR A 382 -18.92 7.78 -1.98
N SER A 383 -18.55 8.82 -2.72
CA SER A 383 -19.02 10.20 -2.50
C SER A 383 -20.53 10.36 -2.67
N ARG A 384 -21.16 9.52 -3.50
CA ARG A 384 -22.63 9.44 -3.68
C ARG A 384 -23.28 8.40 -2.76
N ARG A 385 -22.56 7.87 -1.78
CA ARG A 385 -23.00 6.81 -0.84
C ARG A 385 -23.29 5.46 -1.52
N ASP A 386 -22.84 5.24 -2.75
CA ASP A 386 -22.91 3.95 -3.44
C ASP A 386 -21.65 3.16 -3.17
N MET A 387 -21.65 2.33 -2.13
CA MET A 387 -20.56 1.41 -1.81
C MET A 387 -20.74 0.03 -2.47
N VAL A 388 -21.95 -0.26 -2.95
CA VAL A 388 -22.31 -1.58 -3.48
C VAL A 388 -21.77 -1.78 -4.89
N THR A 389 -21.85 -0.77 -5.74
CA THR A 389 -21.38 -0.85 -7.13
C THR A 389 -19.88 -1.13 -7.23
N PRO A 390 -18.97 -0.38 -6.56
CA PRO A 390 -17.54 -0.71 -6.57
C PRO A 390 -17.23 -2.11 -6.03
N LEU A 391 -17.98 -2.56 -5.01
CA LEU A 391 -17.85 -3.90 -4.46
C LEU A 391 -18.15 -4.97 -5.51
N LYS A 392 -19.34 -4.92 -6.14
CA LYS A 392 -19.76 -5.90 -7.14
C LYS A 392 -18.78 -5.98 -8.31
N VAL A 393 -18.36 -4.81 -8.81
CA VAL A 393 -17.37 -4.73 -9.88
C VAL A 393 -16.04 -5.36 -9.45
N SER A 394 -15.56 -5.03 -8.25
CA SER A 394 -14.31 -5.60 -7.73
C SER A 394 -14.37 -7.12 -7.59
N LEU A 395 -15.49 -7.69 -7.13
CA LEU A 395 -15.64 -9.15 -7.03
C LEU A 395 -15.55 -9.84 -8.39
N VAL A 396 -16.19 -9.28 -9.43
CA VAL A 396 -16.09 -9.79 -10.80
C VAL A 396 -14.64 -9.72 -11.29
N CYS A 397 -13.96 -8.61 -11.04
CA CYS A 397 -12.57 -8.42 -11.44
C CYS A 397 -11.60 -9.35 -10.71
N ILE A 398 -11.85 -9.67 -9.43
CA ILE A 398 -11.06 -10.65 -8.68
C ILE A 398 -11.24 -12.06 -9.26
N ALA A 399 -12.47 -12.44 -9.57
CA ALA A 399 -12.72 -13.74 -10.21
C ALA A 399 -11.97 -13.85 -11.54
N LEU A 400 -12.02 -12.80 -12.37
CA LEU A 400 -11.25 -12.74 -13.62
C LEU A 400 -9.74 -12.78 -13.34
N ASN A 401 -9.25 -12.03 -12.35
CA ASN A 401 -7.83 -12.03 -11.98
C ASN A 401 -7.34 -13.44 -11.62
N ILE A 402 -8.09 -14.17 -10.79
CA ILE A 402 -7.74 -15.54 -10.40
C ILE A 402 -7.69 -16.45 -11.64
N VAL A 403 -8.69 -16.39 -12.53
CA VAL A 403 -8.70 -17.18 -13.77
C VAL A 403 -7.49 -16.84 -14.65
N LEU A 404 -7.20 -15.56 -14.85
CA LEU A 404 -6.06 -15.11 -15.64
C LEU A 404 -4.72 -15.48 -14.98
N ASN A 405 -4.62 -15.46 -13.66
CA ASN A 405 -3.43 -15.91 -12.95
C ASN A 405 -3.09 -17.37 -13.30
N PHE A 406 -4.06 -18.28 -13.21
CA PHE A 406 -3.86 -19.68 -13.58
C PHE A 406 -3.56 -19.85 -15.07
N ALA A 407 -4.18 -19.08 -15.95
CA ALA A 407 -3.95 -19.17 -17.38
C ALA A 407 -2.55 -18.63 -17.78
N LEU A 408 -2.10 -17.54 -17.14
CA LEU A 408 -0.87 -16.84 -17.53
C LEU A 408 0.36 -17.26 -16.70
N MET A 409 0.19 -17.93 -15.55
CA MET A 409 1.32 -18.32 -14.71
C MET A 409 2.26 -19.34 -15.37
N VAL A 410 1.75 -20.17 -16.27
CA VAL A 410 2.55 -21.17 -16.97
C VAL A 410 3.41 -20.53 -18.07
N PRO A 411 2.85 -19.79 -19.06
CA PRO A 411 3.65 -19.20 -20.14
C PRO A 411 4.50 -18.01 -19.71
N LEU A 412 4.03 -17.19 -18.76
CA LEU A 412 4.67 -15.92 -18.38
C LEU A 412 5.16 -15.86 -16.93
N LYS A 413 5.10 -16.97 -16.20
CA LYS A 413 5.53 -17.07 -14.79
C LYS A 413 4.97 -15.91 -13.95
N GLN A 414 5.80 -15.27 -13.07
CA GLN A 414 5.39 -14.13 -12.25
C GLN A 414 4.96 -12.89 -13.05
N GLY A 415 5.48 -12.72 -14.27
CA GLY A 415 5.02 -11.67 -15.18
C GLY A 415 3.57 -11.87 -15.62
N GLY A 416 3.11 -13.12 -15.75
CA GLY A 416 1.72 -13.45 -16.06
C GLY A 416 0.76 -13.03 -14.95
N ILE A 417 1.15 -13.19 -13.68
CA ILE A 417 0.37 -12.72 -12.52
C ILE A 417 0.27 -11.18 -12.53
N ALA A 418 1.37 -10.50 -12.82
CA ALA A 418 1.38 -9.05 -12.94
C ALA A 418 0.43 -8.58 -14.06
N LEU A 419 0.46 -9.23 -15.23
CA LEU A 419 -0.44 -8.93 -16.35
C LEU A 419 -1.91 -9.24 -16.03
N ALA A 420 -2.20 -10.31 -15.31
CA ALA A 420 -3.55 -10.64 -14.86
C ALA A 420 -4.13 -9.53 -13.97
N THR A 421 -3.31 -8.99 -13.07
CA THR A 421 -3.68 -7.86 -12.20
C THR A 421 -3.92 -6.58 -13.01
N ILE A 422 -3.13 -6.32 -14.06
CA ILE A 422 -3.33 -5.19 -14.97
C ILE A 422 -4.64 -5.35 -15.76
N ALA A 423 -4.87 -6.52 -16.34
CA ALA A 423 -6.07 -6.80 -17.12
C ALA A 423 -7.34 -6.67 -16.26
N SER A 424 -7.33 -7.21 -15.06
CA SER A 424 -8.45 -7.06 -14.11
C SER A 424 -8.65 -5.62 -13.65
N SER A 425 -7.57 -4.84 -13.46
CA SER A 425 -7.64 -3.42 -13.14
C SER A 425 -8.18 -2.57 -14.29
N LEU A 426 -7.82 -2.92 -15.54
CA LEU A 426 -8.37 -2.28 -16.73
C LEU A 426 -9.87 -2.53 -16.84
N LEU A 427 -10.31 -3.78 -16.67
CA LEU A 427 -11.72 -4.13 -16.66
C LEU A 427 -12.45 -3.38 -15.54
N ASN A 428 -11.88 -3.32 -14.35
CA ASN A 428 -12.47 -2.63 -13.19
C ASN A 428 -12.73 -1.15 -13.50
N ASN A 429 -11.73 -0.42 -14.00
CA ASN A 429 -11.88 0.97 -14.38
C ASN A 429 -12.93 1.15 -15.49
N THR A 430 -12.89 0.29 -16.51
CA THR A 430 -13.85 0.33 -17.62
C THR A 430 -15.27 0.13 -17.15
N LEU A 431 -15.50 -0.87 -16.30
CA LEU A 431 -16.83 -1.15 -15.73
C LEU A 431 -17.30 0.02 -14.84
N LEU A 432 -16.46 0.51 -13.92
CA LEU A 432 -16.84 1.62 -13.04
C LEU A 432 -17.21 2.86 -13.86
N LEU A 433 -16.38 3.30 -14.79
CA LEU A 433 -16.65 4.50 -15.58
C LEU A 433 -17.86 4.32 -16.51
N THR A 434 -18.08 3.10 -17.04
CA THR A 434 -19.27 2.80 -17.84
C THR A 434 -20.54 2.82 -17.02
N ILE A 435 -20.52 2.22 -15.81
CA ILE A 435 -21.66 2.22 -14.88
C ILE A 435 -21.92 3.66 -14.40
N TYR A 436 -20.88 4.45 -14.14
CA TYR A 436 -21.03 5.86 -13.82
C TYR A 436 -21.82 6.60 -14.89
N ASN A 437 -21.46 6.43 -16.17
CA ASN A 437 -22.15 7.06 -17.30
C ASN A 437 -23.61 6.55 -17.48
N ARG A 438 -23.90 5.31 -17.08
CA ARG A 438 -25.26 4.76 -17.10
C ARG A 438 -26.12 5.31 -15.98
N GLN A 439 -25.54 5.54 -14.78
CA GLN A 439 -26.24 6.09 -13.64
C GLN A 439 -26.52 7.60 -13.77
N LEU A 440 -25.68 8.31 -14.52
CA LEU A 440 -25.76 9.75 -14.75
C LEU A 440 -25.77 10.05 -16.26
N PRO A 441 -26.88 9.78 -16.97
CA PRO A 441 -26.93 9.89 -18.43
C PRO A 441 -26.77 11.32 -18.96
N ASP A 442 -27.11 12.33 -18.15
CA ASP A 442 -26.99 13.76 -18.51
C ASP A 442 -25.61 14.35 -18.18
N HIS A 443 -24.82 13.68 -17.33
CA HIS A 443 -23.52 14.14 -16.83
C HIS A 443 -22.41 13.11 -17.13
N LYS A 444 -22.28 12.69 -18.40
CA LYS A 444 -21.36 11.62 -18.83
C LYS A 444 -19.91 12.05 -18.87
N ILE A 445 -19.05 11.11 -18.50
CA ILE A 445 -17.63 11.17 -18.81
C ILE A 445 -17.44 10.97 -20.33
N ASP A 446 -16.82 11.93 -21.00
CA ASP A 446 -16.50 11.82 -22.41
C ASP A 446 -15.17 11.05 -22.61
N PHE A 447 -15.28 9.78 -22.95
CA PHE A 447 -14.12 8.93 -23.27
C PHE A 447 -13.30 9.41 -24.48
N ARG A 448 -13.90 10.19 -25.41
CA ARG A 448 -13.18 10.75 -26.55
C ARG A 448 -12.21 11.84 -26.11
N VAL A 449 -12.60 12.64 -25.12
CA VAL A 449 -11.72 13.66 -24.51
C VAL A 449 -10.54 12.97 -23.81
N LEU A 450 -10.81 11.91 -23.06
CA LEU A 450 -9.76 11.13 -22.39
C LEU A 450 -8.84 10.43 -23.39
N GLY A 451 -9.39 9.85 -24.45
CA GLY A 451 -8.62 9.23 -25.52
C GLY A 451 -7.71 10.25 -26.26
N ARG A 452 -8.23 11.42 -26.62
CA ARG A 452 -7.43 12.51 -27.22
C ARG A 452 -6.33 13.02 -26.28
N TYR A 453 -6.61 13.04 -24.99
CA TYR A 453 -5.61 13.40 -23.97
C TYR A 453 -4.48 12.37 -23.92
N LEU A 454 -4.80 11.07 -23.87
CA LEU A 454 -3.80 10.00 -23.89
C LEU A 454 -2.99 9.96 -25.19
N LEU A 455 -3.62 10.21 -26.36
CA LEU A 455 -2.93 10.29 -27.64
C LEU A 455 -1.86 11.41 -27.68
N ARG A 456 -1.99 12.46 -26.88
CA ARG A 456 -0.98 13.51 -26.71
C ARG A 456 0.03 13.18 -25.61
N LEU A 457 -0.42 12.61 -24.52
CA LEU A 457 0.39 12.32 -23.34
C LEU A 457 1.39 11.19 -23.60
N ILE A 458 0.97 10.11 -24.27
CA ILE A 458 1.83 8.95 -24.53
C ILE A 458 3.07 9.32 -25.36
N PRO A 459 2.97 10.02 -26.49
CA PRO A 459 4.15 10.48 -27.23
C PRO A 459 5.00 11.47 -26.43
N ALA A 460 4.38 12.39 -25.68
CA ALA A 460 5.09 13.33 -24.82
C ALA A 460 5.94 12.63 -23.75
N CYS A 461 5.50 11.46 -23.28
CA CYS A 461 6.23 10.63 -22.33
C CYS A 461 7.22 9.68 -22.99
N GLY A 462 6.91 9.17 -24.21
CA GLY A 462 7.74 8.18 -24.89
C GLY A 462 8.96 8.78 -25.58
N LEU A 463 8.81 9.90 -26.28
CA LEU A 463 9.91 10.51 -27.06
C LEU A 463 11.13 10.91 -26.19
N PRO A 464 10.98 11.47 -24.96
CA PRO A 464 12.13 11.83 -24.14
C PRO A 464 12.90 10.63 -23.59
N LEU A 465 12.33 9.41 -23.68
CA LEU A 465 13.06 8.20 -23.29
C LEU A 465 14.22 7.90 -24.23
N ILE A 466 14.14 8.28 -25.50
CA ILE A 466 15.21 8.03 -26.48
C ILE A 466 16.53 8.68 -26.01
N PRO A 467 16.61 10.01 -25.83
CA PRO A 467 17.83 10.63 -25.32
C PRO A 467 18.20 10.17 -23.89
N ALA A 468 17.22 9.85 -23.03
CA ALA A 468 17.49 9.33 -21.71
C ALA A 468 18.22 7.98 -21.74
N VAL A 469 17.79 7.05 -22.60
CA VAL A 469 18.44 5.75 -22.81
C VAL A 469 19.84 5.93 -23.42
N LEU A 470 20.00 6.82 -24.40
CA LEU A 470 21.30 7.10 -25.01
C LEU A 470 22.29 7.62 -23.98
N ILE A 471 21.89 8.56 -23.12
CA ILE A 471 22.73 9.09 -22.04
C ILE A 471 23.05 8.01 -21.00
N ALA A 472 22.08 7.21 -20.60
CA ALA A 472 22.33 6.11 -19.66
C ALA A 472 23.36 5.10 -20.19
N ARG A 473 23.38 4.88 -21.52
CA ARG A 473 24.37 4.00 -22.18
C ARG A 473 25.74 4.67 -22.40
N ALA A 474 25.78 5.99 -22.55
CA ALA A 474 27.01 6.73 -22.79
C ALA A 474 27.86 6.93 -21.53
N ILE A 475 27.25 6.87 -20.35
CA ILE A 475 27.98 7.04 -19.09
C ILE A 475 28.71 5.72 -18.75
N PRO A 476 30.08 5.76 -18.56
CA PRO A 476 30.85 4.58 -18.21
C PRO A 476 30.40 3.96 -16.89
N ARG A 477 30.30 2.64 -16.85
CA ARG A 477 29.91 1.88 -15.64
C ARG A 477 31.11 1.42 -14.80
N ASN A 478 32.27 2.04 -14.95
CA ASN A 478 33.55 1.59 -14.38
C ASN A 478 34.02 2.47 -13.20
N LEU A 479 33.12 3.09 -12.48
CA LEU A 479 33.47 3.86 -11.27
C LEU A 479 33.63 2.86 -10.09
N GLU A 480 34.85 2.38 -9.87
CA GLU A 480 35.19 1.59 -8.68
C GLU A 480 35.34 2.55 -7.48
N PHE A 481 34.30 2.69 -6.71
CA PHE A 481 34.32 3.37 -5.42
C PHE A 481 34.22 2.33 -4.31
N THR A 482 35.33 1.95 -3.71
CA THR A 482 35.36 1.11 -2.53
C THR A 482 35.31 1.96 -1.27
N LEU A 483 34.31 1.81 -0.43
CA LEU A 483 34.33 2.32 0.93
C LEU A 483 35.07 1.30 1.81
N PRO A 484 36.30 1.64 2.33
CA PRO A 484 37.19 0.64 2.97
C PRO A 484 36.63 0.01 4.24
N HIS A 485 35.63 0.62 4.88
CA HIS A 485 35.10 0.18 6.17
C HIS A 485 33.88 -0.76 6.09
N TRP A 486 33.26 -0.92 4.93
CA TRP A 486 31.99 -1.66 4.81
C TRP A 486 32.06 -2.84 3.86
N ASN A 487 33.18 -3.05 3.15
CA ASN A 487 33.33 -4.06 2.09
C ASN A 487 32.13 -4.12 1.11
N VAL A 488 31.50 -2.97 0.90
CA VAL A 488 30.42 -2.78 -0.07
C VAL A 488 31.10 -2.26 -1.33
N GLU A 489 31.27 -3.16 -2.30
CA GLU A 489 31.54 -2.72 -3.67
C GLU A 489 30.38 -1.83 -4.08
N ILE A 490 30.62 -0.54 -4.29
CA ILE A 490 29.59 0.40 -4.73
C ILE A 490 29.41 0.24 -6.24
N THR A 491 29.09 -0.96 -6.68
CA THR A 491 28.53 -1.23 -8.01
C THR A 491 27.25 -0.42 -8.24
N THR A 492 26.59 -0.01 -7.16
CA THR A 492 25.37 0.78 -7.19
C THR A 492 25.57 2.18 -7.75
N LEU A 493 26.68 2.86 -7.49
CA LEU A 493 26.97 4.16 -8.08
C LEU A 493 27.13 4.07 -9.60
N ASN A 494 27.67 2.96 -10.09
CA ASN A 494 27.82 2.70 -11.52
C ASN A 494 26.48 2.55 -12.25
N VAL A 495 25.43 2.18 -11.52
CA VAL A 495 24.06 2.07 -12.07
C VAL A 495 23.24 3.31 -11.71
N ALA A 496 23.43 3.87 -10.52
CA ALA A 496 22.66 5.01 -10.05
C ALA A 496 23.00 6.30 -10.82
N ALA A 497 24.27 6.57 -11.12
CA ALA A 497 24.67 7.79 -11.83
C ALA A 497 24.07 7.86 -13.26
N PRO A 498 24.18 6.81 -14.11
CA PRO A 498 23.49 6.76 -15.39
C PRO A 498 21.97 6.91 -15.27
N LEU A 499 21.35 6.25 -14.26
CA LEU A 499 19.92 6.30 -14.04
C LEU A 499 19.44 7.71 -13.63
N VAL A 500 20.18 8.40 -12.75
CA VAL A 500 19.89 9.78 -12.33
C VAL A 500 20.03 10.74 -13.52
N ALA A 501 21.10 10.60 -14.30
CA ALA A 501 21.31 11.40 -15.51
C ALA A 501 20.18 11.18 -16.53
N ALA A 502 19.81 9.92 -16.77
CA ALA A 502 18.68 9.58 -17.63
C ALA A 502 17.36 10.17 -17.11
N GLY A 503 17.12 10.09 -15.79
CA GLY A 503 15.95 10.67 -15.15
C GLY A 503 15.89 12.20 -15.28
N PHE A 504 17.02 12.88 -15.16
CA PHE A 504 17.10 14.33 -15.38
C PHE A 504 16.77 14.71 -16.84
N VAL A 505 17.42 14.05 -17.80
CA VAL A 505 17.19 14.29 -19.23
C VAL A 505 15.74 13.96 -19.61
N TYR A 506 15.22 12.85 -19.09
CA TYR A 506 13.83 12.48 -19.27
C TYR A 506 12.88 13.56 -18.72
N GLY A 507 13.12 14.04 -17.49
CA GLY A 507 12.29 15.08 -16.87
C GLY A 507 12.28 16.40 -17.65
N VAL A 508 13.46 16.85 -18.11
CA VAL A 508 13.58 18.06 -18.94
C VAL A 508 12.87 17.87 -20.29
N GLY A 509 13.13 16.75 -20.96
CA GLY A 509 12.48 16.42 -22.24
C GLY A 509 10.96 16.28 -22.11
N LEU A 510 10.47 15.65 -21.04
CA LEU A 510 9.07 15.53 -20.72
C LEU A 510 8.40 16.92 -20.58
N LEU A 511 8.98 17.80 -19.80
CA LEU A 511 8.46 19.15 -19.60
C LEU A 511 8.42 19.93 -20.92
N ALA A 512 9.47 19.84 -21.75
CA ALA A 512 9.52 20.47 -23.05
C ALA A 512 8.43 19.94 -24.00
N LEU A 513 8.28 18.62 -24.08
CA LEU A 513 7.26 18.01 -24.96
C LEU A 513 5.83 18.22 -24.44
N CYS A 514 5.61 18.22 -23.13
CA CYS A 514 4.31 18.59 -22.55
C CYS A 514 3.88 20.02 -22.95
N TRP A 515 4.85 20.94 -23.08
CA TRP A 515 4.59 22.29 -23.59
C TRP A 515 4.25 22.26 -25.09
N VAL A 516 5.01 21.52 -25.93
CA VAL A 516 4.75 21.36 -27.37
C VAL A 516 3.36 20.74 -27.63
N PHE A 517 3.02 19.67 -26.91
CA PHE A 517 1.73 18.99 -27.04
C PHE A 517 0.57 19.72 -26.32
N ARG A 518 0.84 20.88 -25.74
CA ARG A 518 -0.13 21.73 -25.03
C ARG A 518 -0.93 20.95 -23.98
N ILE A 519 -0.22 20.22 -23.11
CA ILE A 519 -0.83 19.49 -22.00
C ILE A 519 -1.14 20.51 -20.90
N GLU A 520 -2.44 20.70 -20.62
CA GLU A 520 -2.94 21.74 -19.70
C GLU A 520 -2.37 21.59 -18.29
N GLU A 521 -2.24 20.37 -17.80
CA GLU A 521 -1.71 20.07 -16.46
C GLU A 521 -0.25 20.53 -16.30
N ALA A 522 0.57 20.40 -17.34
CA ALA A 522 1.94 20.91 -17.35
C ALA A 522 1.97 22.45 -17.34
N MET A 523 1.08 23.10 -18.09
CA MET A 523 1.00 24.57 -18.12
C MET A 523 0.59 25.14 -16.76
N LEU A 524 -0.25 24.47 -15.98
CA LEU A 524 -0.59 24.87 -14.62
C LEU A 524 0.62 24.83 -13.67
N VAL A 525 1.52 23.86 -13.83
CA VAL A 525 2.77 23.77 -13.07
C VAL A 525 3.71 24.93 -13.46
N TRP A 526 3.87 25.16 -14.77
CA TRP A 526 4.70 26.28 -15.28
C TRP A 526 4.19 27.64 -14.82
N GLY A 527 2.89 27.88 -14.87
CA GLY A 527 2.28 29.13 -14.43
C GLY A 527 2.58 29.44 -12.96
N ARG A 528 2.54 28.44 -12.09
CA ARG A 528 2.89 28.59 -10.66
C ARG A 528 4.38 28.85 -10.43
N ILE A 529 5.26 28.22 -11.19
CA ILE A 529 6.72 28.44 -11.08
C ILE A 529 7.08 29.87 -11.54
N LEU A 530 6.50 30.32 -12.64
CA LEU A 530 6.75 31.67 -13.19
C LEU A 530 6.13 32.79 -12.32
N HIS A 531 4.96 32.59 -11.73
CA HIS A 531 4.34 33.56 -10.83
C HIS A 531 5.03 33.67 -9.46
N ARG A 532 5.66 32.59 -8.94
CA ARG A 532 6.49 32.69 -7.75
C ARG A 532 7.72 33.57 -7.97
N ARG A 533 8.30 33.55 -9.18
CA ARG A 533 9.44 34.43 -9.54
C ARG A 533 9.07 35.91 -9.61
N LYS A 534 7.80 36.25 -9.88
CA LYS A 534 7.32 37.65 -9.90
C LYS A 534 6.92 38.20 -8.51
N ARG A 535 6.82 37.36 -7.48
CA ARG A 535 6.54 37.79 -6.10
C ARG A 535 7.81 37.85 -5.21
N SER A 536 8.98 37.46 -5.72
CA SER A 536 10.26 37.50 -5.02
C SER A 536 11.23 38.54 -5.64
N VAL A 537 10.75 39.44 -6.45
CA VAL A 537 11.36 40.71 -6.91
C VAL A 537 10.34 41.81 -6.56
#